data_6266bc6b38b5af986858c5cb52090b69
#
_entry.id   6266bc6b38b5af986858c5cb52090b69
#
_cell.length_a   1.000
_cell.length_b   1.000
_cell.length_c   1.000
_cell.angle_alpha   90.00
_cell.angle_beta   90.00
_cell.angle_gamma   90.00
#
_symmetry.space_group_name_H-M   'P 1'
#
loop_
_entity.id
_entity.type
_entity.pdbx_description
1 polymer ?
#
loop_
_entity_poly.entity_id
_entity_poly.type
_entity_poly.pdbx_seq_one_letter_code
_entity_poly.pdbx_strand_id
1 'polypeptide(L)'
;TGFKAWKWGNTGVIASTTSKNDGISPATGSDINLSTRTKRLATNAAFFLTVPGPKMIWQFGELGYDFSINNNSDGSKYDDQGGYRTDPKPIRWDYFEDADRKRLYETYATLLDFRHSYPELFASNTTFSWKVGIANWDNGRTLSATSTDGKSLVVVGNFALADKNFSVTFPETGTWYELLKDNEPLSVSGTTQTI
;
A
#
# COMPACT_ATOMS: atom_id res chain seq x y z
N THR A 1 -3.37 -9.81 -11.30
CA THR A 1 -3.22 -8.46 -11.19
C THR A 1 -3.31 -8.09 -9.74
N GLY A 2 -2.44 -7.18 -9.38
CA GLY A 2 -2.35 -6.70 -8.05
C GLY A 2 -3.67 -6.25 -7.47
N PHE A 3 -4.54 -5.84 -8.33
CA PHE A 3 -5.73 -5.50 -8.03
C PHE A 3 -6.67 -6.54 -7.74
N LYS A 4 -6.45 -7.80 -8.13
CA LYS A 4 -7.20 -8.88 -7.67
C LYS A 4 -7.00 -9.09 -6.18
N ALA A 5 -5.79 -8.95 -5.71
CA ALA A 5 -5.56 -8.97 -4.31
C ALA A 5 -6.28 -7.84 -3.60
N TRP A 6 -6.21 -6.68 -4.20
CA TRP A 6 -6.95 -5.59 -3.71
C TRP A 6 -8.44 -5.76 -3.85
N LYS A 7 -8.84 -6.21 -4.95
CA LYS A 7 -10.16 -6.58 -5.13
C LYS A 7 -10.61 -7.53 -4.07
N TRP A 8 -9.78 -8.45 -3.67
CA TRP A 8 -10.11 -9.28 -2.60
C TRP A 8 -10.25 -8.54 -1.30
N GLY A 9 -9.41 -7.51 -1.15
CA GLY A 9 -9.51 -6.67 0.01
C GLY A 9 -10.64 -5.72 -0.11
N ASN A 10 -11.11 -5.46 -1.29
CA ASN A 10 -12.07 -4.47 -1.40
C ASN A 10 -13.25 -4.94 -2.09
N THR A 11 -13.50 -4.47 -2.92
CA THR A 11 -14.38 -4.74 -3.82
C THR A 11 -15.54 -5.25 -3.23
N GLY A 12 -16.20 -5.67 -3.97
CA GLY A 12 -17.17 -6.56 -3.58
C GLY A 12 -16.61 -7.61 -2.62
N VAL A 13 -15.36 -7.80 -2.74
CA VAL A 13 -14.72 -8.68 -1.88
C VAL A 13 -14.60 -8.24 -0.49
N ILE A 14 -14.36 -7.01 -0.30
CA ILE A 14 -14.45 -6.44 1.00
C ILE A 14 -15.86 -6.52 1.52
N ALA A 15 -16.80 -6.26 0.68
CA ALA A 15 -18.18 -6.33 1.01
C ALA A 15 -18.69 -7.77 1.11
N SER A 16 -18.02 -8.69 0.47
CA SER A 16 -18.40 -10.07 0.49
C SER A 16 -17.73 -10.83 1.61
N THR A 17 -18.48 -11.21 2.56
CA THR A 17 -18.04 -12.12 3.62
C THR A 17 -17.68 -13.50 3.09
N THR A 18 -18.02 -13.79 1.86
CA THR A 18 -17.72 -15.06 1.23
C THR A 18 -16.39 -15.07 0.51
N SER A 19 -15.73 -13.94 0.44
CA SER A 19 -14.48 -13.89 -0.23
C SER A 19 -13.37 -14.49 0.59
N LYS A 20 -13.23 -15.74 0.42
CA LYS A 20 -12.09 -16.49 0.93
C LYS A 20 -10.75 -16.09 0.31
N ASN A 21 -10.81 -15.19 -0.67
CA ASN A 21 -9.65 -14.87 -1.49
C ASN A 21 -9.15 -13.44 -1.31
N ASP A 22 -9.58 -12.75 -0.28
CA ASP A 22 -9.13 -11.39 0.01
C ASP A 22 -7.68 -11.34 0.53
N GLY A 23 -7.07 -12.48 0.72
CA GLY A 23 -5.69 -12.61 1.17
C GLY A 23 -5.47 -12.19 2.63
N ILE A 24 -6.51 -11.74 3.26
CA ILE A 24 -6.52 -11.28 4.63
C ILE A 24 -7.64 -11.87 5.44
N SER A 25 -8.39 -12.79 4.88
CA SER A 25 -9.42 -13.48 5.65
C SER A 25 -8.77 -14.29 6.76
N PRO A 26 -9.04 -14.00 7.99
CA PRO A 26 -8.58 -14.84 9.06
C PRO A 26 -9.26 -16.21 8.93
N ALA A 27 -8.53 -17.24 9.27
CA ALA A 27 -9.05 -18.61 9.28
C ALA A 27 -10.29 -18.78 10.18
N THR A 28 -10.58 -17.78 10.96
CA THR A 28 -11.67 -17.75 11.92
C THR A 28 -12.97 -17.14 11.38
N GLY A 29 -12.98 -16.68 10.16
CA GLY A 29 -14.18 -16.07 9.56
C GLY A 29 -14.61 -14.75 10.20
N SER A 30 -13.76 -14.13 11.01
CA SER A 30 -14.07 -12.83 11.57
C SER A 30 -14.00 -11.75 10.50
N ASP A 31 -14.90 -10.81 10.57
CA ASP A 31 -14.94 -9.69 9.65
C ASP A 31 -13.67 -8.87 9.73
N ILE A 32 -12.98 -8.77 8.64
CA ILE A 32 -11.85 -7.88 8.55
C ILE A 32 -12.39 -6.47 8.53
N ASN A 33 -12.18 -5.77 9.62
CA ASN A 33 -12.68 -4.42 9.75
C ASN A 33 -11.98 -3.44 8.79
N LEU A 34 -12.63 -2.35 8.52
CA LEU A 34 -12.15 -1.31 7.61
C LEU A 34 -10.75 -0.78 8.02
N SER A 35 -10.52 -0.63 9.31
CA SER A 35 -9.23 -0.17 9.84
C SER A 35 -8.07 -1.07 9.43
N THR A 36 -8.24 -2.40 9.53
CA THR A 36 -7.23 -3.36 9.10
C THR A 36 -7.00 -3.30 7.59
N ARG A 37 -8.06 -3.15 6.82
CA ARG A 37 -7.98 -3.08 5.36
C ARG A 37 -7.23 -1.84 4.90
N THR A 38 -7.57 -0.68 5.44
CA THR A 38 -6.94 0.59 5.08
C THR A 38 -5.47 0.64 5.50
N LYS A 39 -5.10 0.08 6.65
CA LYS A 39 -3.70 -0.09 7.06
C LYS A 39 -2.90 -0.94 6.08
N ARG A 40 -3.50 -2.03 5.56
CA ARG A 40 -2.83 -2.85 4.54
C ARG A 40 -2.70 -2.13 3.21
N LEU A 41 -3.69 -1.33 2.86
CA LEU A 41 -3.59 -0.49 1.66
C LEU A 41 -2.52 0.58 1.82
N ALA A 42 -2.35 1.16 3.00
CA ALA A 42 -1.27 2.08 3.29
C ALA A 42 0.10 1.42 3.09
N THR A 43 0.28 0.17 3.56
CA THR A 43 1.51 -0.60 3.29
C THR A 43 1.72 -0.81 1.79
N ASN A 44 0.67 -1.14 1.05
CA ASN A 44 0.75 -1.28 -0.40
C ASN A 44 1.09 0.05 -1.09
N ALA A 45 0.50 1.16 -0.63
CA ALA A 45 0.78 2.50 -1.15
C ALA A 45 2.24 2.89 -0.96
N ALA A 46 2.84 2.57 0.21
CA ALA A 46 4.24 2.85 0.48
C ALA A 46 5.17 2.21 -0.58
N PHE A 47 4.91 0.97 -0.99
CA PHE A 47 5.66 0.34 -2.05
C PHE A 47 5.29 0.86 -3.44
N PHE A 48 3.99 0.99 -3.71
CA PHE A 48 3.52 1.42 -5.02
C PHE A 48 4.02 2.81 -5.40
N LEU A 49 3.94 3.76 -4.47
CA LEU A 49 4.31 5.15 -4.74
C LEU A 49 5.82 5.39 -4.70
N THR A 50 6.60 4.49 -4.12
CA THR A 50 8.06 4.65 -4.03
C THR A 50 8.85 3.92 -5.13
N VAL A 51 8.21 3.03 -5.88
CA VAL A 51 8.81 2.47 -7.11
C VAL A 51 8.97 3.59 -8.15
N PRO A 52 10.08 3.68 -8.91
CA PRO A 52 10.23 4.62 -10.02
C PRO A 52 9.16 4.49 -11.11
N GLY A 53 9.01 5.52 -11.94
CA GLY A 53 8.09 5.56 -13.07
C GLY A 53 6.71 6.14 -12.74
N PRO A 54 5.88 6.35 -13.77
CA PRO A 54 4.56 6.96 -13.62
C PRO A 54 3.61 6.12 -12.79
N LYS A 55 2.68 6.77 -12.12
CA LYS A 55 1.66 6.16 -11.27
C LYS A 55 0.28 6.52 -11.74
N MET A 56 -0.63 5.58 -11.61
CA MET A 56 -2.05 5.81 -11.83
C MET A 56 -2.81 5.37 -10.59
N ILE A 57 -3.53 6.30 -9.98
CA ILE A 57 -4.50 6.04 -8.93
C ILE A 57 -5.87 6.09 -9.57
N TRP A 58 -6.64 5.02 -9.45
CA TRP A 58 -7.98 4.97 -9.99
C TRP A 58 -8.99 5.36 -8.93
N GLN A 59 -9.94 6.14 -9.34
CA GLN A 59 -11.15 6.61 -8.65
C GLN A 59 -11.27 6.21 -7.18
N PHE A 60 -11.02 7.12 -6.25
CA PHE A 60 -11.08 6.89 -4.80
C PHE A 60 -10.20 5.75 -4.26
N GLY A 61 -9.21 5.28 -5.04
CA GLY A 61 -8.27 4.25 -4.59
C GLY A 61 -7.50 4.66 -3.35
N GLU A 62 -7.20 5.95 -3.22
CA GLU A 62 -6.57 6.58 -2.06
C GLU A 62 -7.49 6.63 -0.82
N LEU A 63 -8.77 6.39 -0.99
CA LEU A 63 -9.77 6.27 0.07
C LEU A 63 -10.23 4.81 0.28
N GLY A 64 -9.55 3.86 -0.37
CA GLY A 64 -9.89 2.46 -0.25
C GLY A 64 -11.21 2.10 -0.90
N TYR A 65 -11.39 2.49 -2.15
CA TYR A 65 -12.60 2.22 -2.92
C TYR A 65 -12.94 0.73 -2.96
N ASP A 66 -14.14 0.37 -2.58
CA ASP A 66 -14.57 -1.01 -2.35
C ASP A 66 -15.67 -1.52 -3.28
N PHE A 67 -16.00 -0.77 -4.31
CA PHE A 67 -16.85 -1.30 -5.38
C PHE A 67 -16.01 -2.04 -6.42
N SER A 68 -16.51 -3.18 -6.85
CA SER A 68 -15.89 -3.93 -7.93
C SER A 68 -16.06 -3.22 -9.27
N ILE A 69 -15.14 -3.45 -10.19
CA ILE A 69 -15.32 -3.10 -11.59
C ILE A 69 -16.57 -3.78 -12.20
N ASN A 70 -17.05 -4.85 -11.57
CA ASN A 70 -18.22 -5.58 -12.00
C ASN A 70 -19.53 -5.09 -11.35
N ASN A 71 -19.50 -4.03 -10.56
CA ASN A 71 -20.70 -3.39 -10.09
C ASN A 71 -21.29 -2.47 -11.16
N ASN A 72 -22.60 -2.35 -11.19
CA ASN A 72 -23.29 -1.34 -11.98
C ASN A 72 -23.02 0.08 -11.44
N SER A 73 -23.56 1.07 -12.11
CA SER A 73 -23.24 2.48 -11.86
C SER A 73 -23.68 3.02 -10.49
N ASP A 74 -24.67 2.41 -9.83
CA ASP A 74 -25.08 2.78 -8.48
C ASP A 74 -24.55 1.83 -7.38
N GLY A 75 -23.83 0.79 -7.80
CA GLY A 75 -23.26 -0.21 -6.88
C GLY A 75 -24.24 -1.25 -6.35
N SER A 76 -25.52 -1.17 -6.74
CA SER A 76 -26.56 -2.05 -6.20
C SER A 76 -26.57 -3.47 -6.78
N LYS A 77 -25.94 -3.65 -7.95
CA LYS A 77 -25.86 -4.93 -8.64
C LYS A 77 -24.42 -5.32 -8.92
N TYR A 78 -24.17 -6.59 -8.93
CA TYR A 78 -22.87 -7.19 -9.24
C TYR A 78 -23.05 -8.30 -10.27
N ASP A 79 -22.23 -8.32 -11.30
CA ASP A 79 -22.19 -9.37 -12.31
C ASP A 79 -20.76 -9.89 -12.48
N ASP A 80 -20.50 -11.13 -12.07
CA ASP A 80 -19.19 -11.78 -12.17
C ASP A 80 -18.78 -12.08 -13.62
N GLN A 81 -19.73 -12.10 -14.54
CA GLN A 81 -19.49 -12.25 -15.99
C GLN A 81 -19.04 -10.92 -16.64
N GLY A 82 -19.06 -9.83 -15.90
CA GLY A 82 -18.54 -8.56 -16.36
C GLY A 82 -19.52 -7.68 -17.13
N GLY A 83 -20.79 -7.93 -17.03
CA GLY A 83 -21.85 -7.17 -17.73
C GLY A 83 -21.83 -5.66 -17.41
N TYR A 84 -21.32 -5.28 -16.22
CA TYR A 84 -21.22 -3.89 -15.83
C TYR A 84 -19.81 -3.31 -15.90
N ARG A 85 -18.86 -4.01 -16.52
CA ARG A 85 -17.45 -3.62 -16.48
C ARG A 85 -17.16 -2.23 -17.03
N THR A 86 -17.91 -1.80 -18.00
CA THR A 86 -17.77 -0.52 -18.68
C THR A 86 -18.66 0.58 -18.10
N ASP A 87 -19.54 0.24 -17.18
CA ASP A 87 -20.41 1.22 -16.55
C ASP A 87 -19.59 2.21 -15.70
N PRO A 88 -20.02 3.46 -15.57
CA PRO A 88 -19.51 4.36 -14.54
C PRO A 88 -19.57 3.70 -13.17
N LYS A 89 -18.74 4.13 -12.25
CA LYS A 89 -18.75 3.57 -10.90
C LYS A 89 -19.26 4.60 -9.89
N PRO A 90 -19.84 4.15 -8.75
CA PRO A 90 -20.36 5.05 -7.74
C PRO A 90 -19.35 6.10 -7.31
N ILE A 91 -19.78 7.34 -7.21
CA ILE A 91 -18.99 8.45 -6.69
C ILE A 91 -19.13 8.44 -5.16
N ARG A 92 -18.01 8.43 -4.44
CA ARG A 92 -17.99 8.19 -3.00
C ARG A 92 -17.18 9.24 -2.24
N TRP A 93 -17.57 10.50 -2.37
CA TRP A 93 -16.98 11.59 -1.59
C TRP A 93 -17.22 11.43 -0.09
N ASP A 94 -18.28 10.74 0.28
CA ASP A 94 -18.61 10.38 1.65
C ASP A 94 -17.52 9.53 2.33
N TYR A 95 -16.67 8.85 1.57
CA TYR A 95 -15.56 8.09 2.13
C TYR A 95 -14.55 8.96 2.88
N PHE A 96 -14.47 10.21 2.55
CA PHE A 96 -13.56 11.13 3.22
C PHE A 96 -13.98 11.47 4.67
N GLU A 97 -15.24 11.21 5.01
CA GLU A 97 -15.77 11.41 6.37
C GLU A 97 -15.39 10.25 7.30
N ASP A 98 -14.99 9.11 6.76
CA ASP A 98 -14.54 7.95 7.55
C ASP A 98 -13.09 8.11 7.97
N ALA A 99 -12.81 8.02 9.26
CA ALA A 99 -11.49 8.26 9.84
C ALA A 99 -10.41 7.28 9.34
N ASP A 100 -10.77 6.02 9.09
CA ASP A 100 -9.83 5.02 8.59
C ASP A 100 -9.46 5.27 7.12
N ARG A 101 -10.44 5.65 6.32
CA ARG A 101 -10.24 6.02 4.92
C ARG A 101 -9.48 7.32 4.76
N LYS A 102 -9.80 8.30 5.60
CA LYS A 102 -9.08 9.59 5.64
C LYS A 102 -7.61 9.38 5.98
N ARG A 103 -7.30 8.53 6.95
CA ARG A 103 -5.91 8.18 7.28
C ARG A 103 -5.18 7.53 6.10
N LEU A 104 -5.86 6.69 5.32
CA LEU A 104 -5.29 6.15 4.10
C LEU A 104 -5.00 7.26 3.08
N TYR A 105 -5.93 8.16 2.87
CA TYR A 105 -5.74 9.33 2.01
C TYR A 105 -4.53 10.18 2.45
N GLU A 106 -4.40 10.44 3.75
CA GLU A 106 -3.27 11.17 4.32
C GLU A 106 -1.93 10.45 4.05
N THR A 107 -1.92 9.11 4.11
CA THR A 107 -0.75 8.30 3.72
C THR A 107 -0.38 8.51 2.25
N TYR A 108 -1.37 8.51 1.36
CA TYR A 108 -1.13 8.80 -0.06
C TYR A 108 -0.62 10.22 -0.28
N ALA A 109 -1.22 11.20 0.39
CA ALA A 109 -0.80 12.60 0.32
C ALA A 109 0.67 12.77 0.75
N THR A 110 1.05 12.22 1.90
CA THR A 110 2.42 12.26 2.42
C THR A 110 3.42 11.61 1.45
N LEU A 111 3.08 10.46 0.89
CA LEU A 111 3.97 9.77 -0.06
C LEU A 111 4.10 10.50 -1.39
N LEU A 112 3.04 11.13 -1.87
CA LEU A 112 3.06 11.92 -3.09
C LEU A 112 3.84 13.23 -2.90
N ASP A 113 3.67 13.87 -1.75
CA ASP A 113 4.43 15.06 -1.39
C ASP A 113 5.93 14.75 -1.27
N PHE A 114 6.28 13.65 -0.61
CA PHE A 114 7.64 13.15 -0.55
C PHE A 114 8.21 12.91 -1.96
N ARG A 115 7.44 12.25 -2.81
CA ARG A 115 7.86 11.98 -4.18
C ARG A 115 8.06 13.26 -5.00
N HIS A 116 7.24 14.27 -4.76
CA HIS A 116 7.37 15.58 -5.39
C HIS A 116 8.59 16.35 -4.87
N SER A 117 8.84 16.25 -3.57
CA SER A 117 9.93 16.97 -2.91
C SER A 117 11.33 16.38 -3.18
N TYR A 118 11.38 15.08 -3.51
CA TYR A 118 12.63 14.35 -3.76
C TYR A 118 12.61 13.60 -5.11
N PRO A 119 12.40 14.30 -6.24
CA PRO A 119 12.28 13.67 -7.56
C PRO A 119 13.53 12.89 -7.97
N GLU A 120 14.69 13.26 -7.46
CA GLU A 120 15.96 12.58 -7.70
C GLU A 120 15.98 11.13 -7.21
N LEU A 121 15.22 10.78 -6.18
CA LEU A 121 15.09 9.39 -5.71
C LEU A 121 14.30 8.50 -6.67
N PHE A 122 13.63 9.11 -7.64
CA PHE A 122 12.76 8.42 -8.60
C PHE A 122 13.23 8.58 -10.06
N ALA A 123 14.40 9.14 -10.24
CA ALA A 123 15.01 9.36 -11.55
C ALA A 123 15.58 8.06 -12.13
N SER A 124 15.80 8.02 -13.43
CA SER A 124 16.29 6.84 -14.14
C SER A 124 17.73 6.42 -13.78
N ASN A 125 18.50 7.33 -13.18
CA ASN A 125 19.87 7.11 -12.72
C ASN A 125 19.98 6.80 -11.22
N THR A 126 18.84 6.62 -10.53
CA THR A 126 18.80 6.19 -9.14
C THR A 126 19.18 4.72 -9.01
N THR A 127 20.03 4.41 -8.06
CA THR A 127 20.29 3.02 -7.68
C THR A 127 19.09 2.48 -6.93
N PHE A 128 18.43 1.48 -7.52
CA PHE A 128 17.22 0.92 -6.98
C PHE A 128 17.38 -0.57 -6.70
N SER A 129 16.98 -1.01 -5.51
CA SER A 129 17.00 -2.42 -5.10
C SER A 129 15.72 -2.80 -4.37
N TRP A 130 15.31 -4.02 -4.52
CA TRP A 130 14.15 -4.54 -3.81
C TRP A 130 14.31 -6.01 -3.40
N LYS A 131 13.65 -6.36 -2.30
CA LYS A 131 13.54 -7.73 -1.83
C LYS A 131 12.05 -8.04 -1.64
N VAL A 132 11.43 -8.57 -2.68
CA VAL A 132 9.98 -8.83 -2.74
C VAL A 132 9.65 -10.26 -3.15
N GLY A 133 10.62 -11.17 -3.11
CA GLY A 133 10.46 -12.56 -3.55
C GLY A 133 9.35 -13.32 -2.83
N ILE A 134 8.70 -14.23 -3.57
CA ILE A 134 7.55 -15.00 -3.07
C ILE A 134 7.94 -16.06 -2.03
N ALA A 135 9.17 -16.54 -2.05
CA ALA A 135 9.62 -17.63 -1.18
C ALA A 135 9.52 -17.33 0.33
N ASN A 136 9.28 -16.09 0.68
CA ASN A 136 9.26 -15.64 2.06
C ASN A 136 8.11 -14.65 2.30
N TRP A 137 6.89 -15.05 2.05
CA TRP A 137 5.71 -14.23 2.36
C TRP A 137 5.67 -13.74 3.79
N ASP A 138 6.20 -14.54 4.68
CA ASP A 138 6.27 -14.24 6.10
C ASP A 138 7.41 -13.30 6.49
N ASN A 139 8.31 -13.00 5.58
CA ASN A 139 9.40 -12.06 5.81
C ASN A 139 9.02 -10.70 5.25
N GLY A 140 9.50 -9.66 5.87
CA GLY A 140 9.28 -8.29 5.41
C GLY A 140 9.73 -8.10 3.96
N ARG A 141 9.07 -7.18 3.31
CA ARG A 141 9.49 -6.70 2.00
C ARG A 141 10.25 -5.42 2.18
N THR A 142 11.31 -5.26 1.42
CA THR A 142 12.11 -4.05 1.44
C THR A 142 12.34 -3.53 0.03
N LEU A 143 12.46 -2.21 -0.05
CA LEU A 143 12.85 -1.48 -1.23
C LEU A 143 13.82 -0.42 -0.79
N SER A 144 14.88 -0.18 -1.53
CA SER A 144 15.77 0.94 -1.32
C SER A 144 16.03 1.68 -2.62
N ALA A 145 16.19 2.98 -2.51
CA ALA A 145 16.57 3.86 -3.59
C ALA A 145 17.66 4.79 -3.08
N THR A 146 18.72 5.00 -3.87
CA THR A 146 19.77 5.97 -3.58
C THR A 146 20.02 6.80 -4.83
N SER A 147 19.84 8.10 -4.69
CA SER A 147 20.07 9.05 -5.76
C SER A 147 21.57 9.34 -5.96
N THR A 148 21.91 9.93 -7.08
CA THR A 148 23.31 10.25 -7.39
C THR A 148 23.91 11.35 -6.51
N ASP A 149 23.08 12.16 -5.87
CA ASP A 149 23.48 13.17 -4.89
C ASP A 149 23.52 12.63 -3.43
N GLY A 150 23.35 11.32 -3.25
CA GLY A 150 23.52 10.65 -1.97
C GLY A 150 22.28 10.58 -1.09
N LYS A 151 21.13 11.08 -1.53
CA LYS A 151 19.90 10.87 -0.77
C LYS A 151 19.44 9.44 -0.88
N SER A 152 18.91 8.92 0.22
CA SER A 152 18.47 7.52 0.28
C SER A 152 17.08 7.37 0.85
N LEU A 153 16.35 6.38 0.34
CA LEU A 153 15.04 5.95 0.81
C LEU A 153 15.08 4.45 1.08
N VAL A 154 14.53 4.03 2.20
CA VAL A 154 14.28 2.62 2.49
C VAL A 154 12.82 2.43 2.85
N VAL A 155 12.16 1.49 2.21
CA VAL A 155 10.78 1.11 2.49
C VAL A 155 10.75 -0.29 3.05
N VAL A 156 10.08 -0.45 4.18
CA VAL A 156 9.92 -1.74 4.84
C VAL A 156 8.43 -2.02 5.01
N GLY A 157 7.99 -3.21 4.68
CA GLY A 157 6.59 -3.59 4.85
C GLY A 157 6.42 -4.99 5.41
N ASN A 158 5.57 -5.07 6.44
CA ASN A 158 5.11 -6.34 6.96
C ASN A 158 3.84 -6.78 6.23
N PHE A 159 3.96 -7.82 5.39
CA PHE A 159 2.84 -8.41 4.68
C PHE A 159 2.29 -9.67 5.36
N ALA A 160 2.86 -10.06 6.50
CA ALA A 160 2.33 -11.15 7.32
C ALA A 160 1.08 -10.71 8.11
N LEU A 161 0.40 -11.68 8.71
CA LEU A 161 -0.77 -11.42 9.55
C LEU A 161 -0.41 -11.11 11.01
N ALA A 162 0.83 -11.36 11.39
CA ALA A 162 1.35 -11.13 12.73
C ALA A 162 2.50 -10.13 12.71
N ASP A 163 2.75 -9.50 13.84
CA ASP A 163 3.90 -8.64 14.02
C ASP A 163 5.18 -9.44 13.88
N LYS A 164 6.16 -8.89 13.18
CA LYS A 164 7.45 -9.52 12.94
C LYS A 164 8.55 -8.50 12.88
N ASN A 165 9.71 -8.88 13.39
CA ASN A 165 10.92 -8.13 13.21
C ASN A 165 11.62 -8.57 11.92
N PHE A 166 12.19 -7.61 11.19
CA PHE A 166 12.90 -7.86 9.95
C PHE A 166 14.32 -7.35 10.01
N SER A 167 15.22 -8.08 9.40
CA SER A 167 16.57 -7.60 9.13
C SER A 167 16.54 -6.74 7.86
N VAL A 168 16.80 -5.46 8.02
CA VAL A 168 16.74 -4.44 6.97
C VAL A 168 18.13 -3.91 6.69
N THR A 169 18.49 -3.83 5.41
CA THR A 169 19.76 -3.24 5.00
C THR A 169 19.54 -1.78 4.63
N PHE A 170 20.31 -0.92 5.28
CA PHE A 170 20.34 0.51 5.00
C PHE A 170 21.57 0.85 4.16
N PRO A 171 21.49 1.78 3.20
CA PRO A 171 22.63 2.21 2.40
C PRO A 171 23.77 2.80 3.23
N GLU A 172 23.44 3.46 4.33
CA GLU A 172 24.40 4.12 5.22
C GLU A 172 23.95 4.09 6.67
N THR A 173 24.88 4.27 7.59
CA THR A 173 24.60 4.47 9.02
C THR A 173 24.30 5.93 9.31
N GLY A 174 23.60 6.18 10.41
CA GLY A 174 23.26 7.56 10.80
C GLY A 174 21.83 7.69 11.29
N THR A 175 21.33 8.92 11.30
CA THR A 175 19.95 9.19 11.67
C THR A 175 19.06 9.15 10.44
N TRP A 176 18.10 8.27 10.45
CA TRP A 176 17.03 8.15 9.46
C TRP A 176 15.75 8.72 10.05
N TYR A 177 14.77 9.01 9.22
CA TYR A 177 13.50 9.57 9.64
C TYR A 177 12.34 8.73 9.10
N GLU A 178 11.43 8.33 10.00
CA GLU A 178 10.27 7.52 9.63
C GLU A 178 9.14 8.40 9.08
N LEU A 179 9.12 8.57 7.78
CA LEU A 179 8.20 9.48 7.07
C LEU A 179 6.73 9.31 7.46
N LEU A 180 6.26 8.09 7.64
CA LEU A 180 4.86 7.80 7.98
C LEU A 180 4.58 7.80 9.49
N LYS A 181 5.55 8.22 10.29
CA LYS A 181 5.45 8.44 11.72
C LYS A 181 5.93 9.85 12.09
N ASP A 182 5.42 10.85 11.41
CA ASP A 182 5.73 12.26 11.67
C ASP A 182 7.23 12.58 11.71
N ASN A 183 8.01 11.88 10.90
CA ASN A 183 9.47 11.98 10.84
C ASN A 183 10.17 11.66 12.16
N GLU A 184 9.68 10.68 12.90
CA GLU A 184 10.39 10.18 14.07
C GLU A 184 11.82 9.74 13.72
N PRO A 185 12.83 10.14 14.52
CA PRO A 185 14.22 9.76 14.23
C PRO A 185 14.48 8.30 14.57
N LEU A 186 15.11 7.59 13.64
CA LEU A 186 15.60 6.22 13.78
C LEU A 186 17.12 6.22 13.70
N SER A 187 17.79 5.79 14.78
CA SER A 187 19.25 5.64 14.77
C SER A 187 19.64 4.32 14.13
N VAL A 188 20.39 4.38 13.03
CA VAL A 188 20.93 3.22 12.32
C VAL A 188 22.43 3.12 12.59
N SER A 189 22.82 2.20 13.44
CA SER A 189 24.21 2.02 13.89
C SER A 189 25.04 1.04 13.04
N GLY A 190 24.34 0.22 12.25
CA GLY A 190 24.97 -0.73 11.30
C GLY A 190 24.18 -0.78 10.01
N THR A 191 24.85 -1.14 8.91
CA THR A 191 24.18 -1.24 7.60
C THR A 191 23.08 -2.31 7.55
N THR A 192 23.03 -3.20 8.54
CA THR A 192 21.92 -4.15 8.71
C THR A 192 21.38 -3.98 10.13
N GLN A 193 20.09 -3.71 10.23
CA GLN A 193 19.40 -3.46 11.48
C GLN A 193 18.09 -4.22 11.54
N THR A 194 17.73 -4.69 12.73
CA THR A 194 16.39 -5.27 12.97
C THR A 194 15.39 -4.16 13.23
N ILE A 195 14.32 -4.16 12.46
CA ILE A 195 13.19 -3.24 12.55
C ILE A 195 11.92 -4.02 12.94
#